data_5d7d4ca834763581307fefa3f282929a
#
_entry.id   5d7d4ca834763581307fefa3f282929a
#
_cell.length_a   1.000
_cell.length_b   1.000
_cell.length_c   1.000
_cell.angle_alpha   90.00
_cell.angle_beta   90.00
_cell.angle_gamma   90.00
#
_symmetry.space_group_name_H-M   'P 1'
#
loop_
_entity.id
_entity.type
_entity.pdbx_description
1 polymer ?
#
loop_
_entity_poly.entity_id
_entity_poly.type
_entity_poly.pdbx_seq_one_letter_code
_entity_poly.pdbx_strand_id
1 'polypeptide(L)'
;MRLVLSMVLFFTAGCIVGGIAATLLVRNSRRVRAFISKRMNEREAAAAAVQLRLSGGPRFVAVGGGTGLSSLLMGLKGYTRNITALVTVTDEGGSSGRLVRDWGMLPPGDIRNCLVALSENDDRLRAFLNFRFDRGDLKGHSLGNLILLAATEQTGDFKNAVELMNDLLAIRGEVLPITTENVTLVAQTSDGCTLRGELAIAQRGRDITGICLMPEGAKIVEEALSAINGADMIILGPGSLFTSVIPNLLVDQCAEALRDSGKPIVYVTNLMSQPGETSGLTQLDHIKWVAGVLGRYPDAVVVSDDAIPELLREKYSAQGAEPLTISGEDEKFLAQQNCRVFRASLLQVKDGGVVRHHSARLAEALMRVNRKFEEARALP
;
A
#
# COMPACT_ATOMS: atom_id res chain seq x y z
N MET A 1 -11.96 55.67 -10.57
CA MET A 1 -11.92 54.41 -9.81
C MET A 1 -12.99 53.40 -10.27
N ARG A 2 -14.28 53.74 -10.40
CA ARG A 2 -15.34 52.81 -10.87
C ARG A 2 -15.13 52.27 -12.29
N LEU A 3 -14.64 53.09 -13.23
CA LEU A 3 -14.43 52.68 -14.64
C LEU A 3 -13.31 51.64 -14.79
N VAL A 4 -12.20 51.79 -14.06
CA VAL A 4 -11.07 50.87 -14.05
C VAL A 4 -11.46 49.53 -13.43
N LEU A 5 -12.25 49.55 -12.35
CA LEU A 5 -12.75 48.33 -11.69
C LEU A 5 -13.69 47.52 -12.62
N SER A 6 -14.56 48.26 -13.37
CA SER A 6 -15.43 47.63 -14.39
C SER A 6 -14.65 47.01 -15.53
N MET A 7 -13.60 47.67 -16.04
CA MET A 7 -12.74 47.10 -17.11
C MET A 7 -11.97 45.86 -16.64
N VAL A 8 -11.44 45.86 -15.43
CA VAL A 8 -10.76 44.69 -14.85
C VAL A 8 -11.74 43.53 -14.67
N LEU A 9 -12.96 43.78 -14.21
CA LEU A 9 -13.99 42.74 -14.05
C LEU A 9 -14.43 42.16 -15.40
N PHE A 10 -14.58 42.95 -16.45
CA PHE A 10 -14.90 42.46 -17.81
C PHE A 10 -13.75 41.68 -18.42
N PHE A 11 -12.50 42.12 -18.18
CA PHE A 11 -11.32 41.39 -18.70
C PHE A 11 -11.14 40.04 -18.01
N THR A 12 -11.27 39.95 -16.68
CA THR A 12 -11.18 38.70 -15.94
C THR A 12 -12.34 37.75 -16.27
N ALA A 13 -13.58 38.26 -16.40
CA ALA A 13 -14.72 37.43 -16.86
C ALA A 13 -14.50 36.89 -18.28
N GLY A 14 -13.98 37.71 -19.19
CA GLY A 14 -13.62 37.32 -20.55
C GLY A 14 -12.55 36.23 -20.61
N CYS A 15 -11.51 36.33 -19.78
CA CYS A 15 -10.46 35.31 -19.67
C CYS A 15 -11.00 33.99 -19.09
N ILE A 16 -11.89 34.03 -18.11
CA ILE A 16 -12.51 32.85 -17.52
C ILE A 16 -13.42 32.16 -18.52
N VAL A 17 -14.30 32.91 -19.20
CA VAL A 17 -15.21 32.35 -20.21
C VAL A 17 -14.43 31.84 -21.42
N GLY A 18 -13.39 32.54 -21.85
CA GLY A 18 -12.50 32.10 -22.92
C GLY A 18 -11.73 30.82 -22.54
N GLY A 19 -11.23 30.73 -21.32
CA GLY A 19 -10.56 29.54 -20.78
C GLY A 19 -11.49 28.34 -20.70
N ILE A 20 -12.73 28.51 -20.22
CA ILE A 20 -13.74 27.46 -20.14
C ILE A 20 -14.16 27.02 -21.57
N ALA A 21 -14.39 27.96 -22.48
CA ALA A 21 -14.74 27.67 -23.88
C ALA A 21 -13.59 26.94 -24.62
N ALA A 22 -12.35 27.36 -24.40
CA ALA A 22 -11.16 26.68 -24.95
C ALA A 22 -11.03 25.25 -24.39
N THR A 23 -11.25 25.06 -23.10
CA THR A 23 -11.20 23.74 -22.44
C THR A 23 -12.31 22.83 -22.96
N LEU A 24 -13.52 23.33 -23.15
CA LEU A 24 -14.66 22.59 -23.70
C LEU A 24 -14.46 22.27 -25.20
N LEU A 25 -13.90 23.19 -25.98
CA LEU A 25 -13.55 22.98 -27.39
C LEU A 25 -12.42 21.96 -27.56
N VAL A 26 -11.38 21.99 -26.72
CA VAL A 26 -10.31 21.00 -26.72
C VAL A 26 -10.84 19.62 -26.32
N ARG A 27 -11.75 19.58 -25.34
CA ARG A 27 -12.32 18.33 -24.84
C ARG A 27 -13.29 17.67 -25.85
N ASN A 28 -13.93 18.43 -26.71
CA ASN A 28 -15.02 17.93 -27.57
C ASN A 28 -14.73 17.96 -29.09
N SER A 29 -13.61 18.53 -29.55
CA SER A 29 -13.35 18.69 -30.99
C SER A 29 -12.59 17.49 -31.56
N ARG A 30 -13.25 16.75 -32.46
CA ARG A 30 -12.63 15.70 -33.30
C ARG A 30 -11.41 16.25 -34.10
N ARG A 31 -11.40 17.53 -34.45
CA ARG A 31 -10.34 18.21 -35.20
C ARG A 31 -9.06 18.40 -34.35
N VAL A 32 -9.20 18.72 -33.06
CA VAL A 32 -8.05 18.85 -32.16
C VAL A 32 -7.44 17.48 -31.87
N ARG A 33 -8.27 16.44 -31.71
CA ARG A 33 -7.78 15.05 -31.61
C ARG A 33 -7.03 14.62 -32.87
N ALA A 34 -7.56 14.93 -34.07
CA ALA A 34 -6.90 14.63 -35.34
C ALA A 34 -5.61 15.43 -35.53
N PHE A 35 -5.54 16.68 -35.07
CA PHE A 35 -4.34 17.51 -35.13
C PHE A 35 -3.24 17.01 -34.17
N ILE A 36 -3.61 16.63 -32.95
CA ILE A 36 -2.69 16.04 -31.97
C ILE A 36 -2.19 14.67 -32.47
N SER A 37 -3.08 13.81 -32.98
CA SER A 37 -2.69 12.49 -33.51
C SER A 37 -1.80 12.57 -34.75
N LYS A 38 -1.91 13.63 -35.55
CA LYS A 38 -1.09 13.82 -36.75
C LYS A 38 0.33 14.34 -36.44
N ARG A 39 0.54 14.93 -35.24
CA ARG A 39 1.85 15.41 -34.77
C ARG A 39 2.54 14.47 -33.78
N MET A 40 1.81 13.60 -33.13
CA MET A 40 2.37 12.59 -32.22
C MET A 40 2.65 11.31 -33.00
N ASN A 41 3.82 10.74 -32.80
CA ASN A 41 4.11 9.37 -33.21
C ASN A 41 3.06 8.43 -32.60
N GLU A 42 2.63 7.38 -33.31
CA GLU A 42 1.58 6.43 -32.81
C GLU A 42 1.88 5.88 -31.42
N ARG A 43 3.17 5.68 -31.10
CA ARG A 43 3.62 5.25 -29.76
C ARG A 43 3.36 6.30 -28.68
N GLU A 44 3.58 7.58 -28.98
CA GLU A 44 3.32 8.69 -28.06
C GLU A 44 1.83 8.90 -27.83
N ALA A 45 1.02 8.78 -28.89
CA ALA A 45 -0.43 8.85 -28.81
C ALA A 45 -1.01 7.69 -27.97
N ALA A 46 -0.50 6.48 -28.17
CA ALA A 46 -0.91 5.32 -27.38
C ALA A 46 -0.49 5.48 -25.90
N ALA A 47 0.72 5.95 -25.63
CA ALA A 47 1.18 6.23 -24.28
C ALA A 47 0.32 7.30 -23.58
N ALA A 48 0.03 8.41 -24.27
CA ALA A 48 -0.85 9.46 -23.75
C ALA A 48 -2.27 8.96 -23.46
N ALA A 49 -2.83 8.09 -24.33
CA ALA A 49 -4.13 7.49 -24.11
C ALA A 49 -4.15 6.56 -22.88
N VAL A 50 -3.09 5.79 -22.67
CA VAL A 50 -2.92 4.95 -21.47
C VAL A 50 -2.82 5.83 -20.22
N GLN A 51 -2.02 6.90 -20.25
CA GLN A 51 -1.88 7.83 -19.13
C GLN A 51 -3.22 8.49 -18.76
N LEU A 52 -3.97 8.95 -19.77
CA LEU A 52 -5.29 9.56 -19.56
C LEU A 52 -6.27 8.55 -18.92
N ARG A 53 -6.26 7.30 -19.39
CA ARG A 53 -7.09 6.24 -18.82
C ARG A 53 -6.73 5.97 -17.35
N LEU A 54 -5.45 5.85 -17.05
CA LEU A 54 -4.96 5.58 -15.69
C LEU A 54 -5.26 6.74 -14.72
N SER A 55 -5.20 7.99 -15.19
CA SER A 55 -5.54 9.17 -14.38
C SER A 55 -7.03 9.25 -14.04
N GLY A 56 -7.90 8.67 -14.87
CA GLY A 56 -9.35 8.54 -14.59
C GLY A 56 -9.71 7.30 -13.78
N GLY A 57 -8.75 6.50 -13.35
CA GLY A 57 -8.99 5.30 -12.54
C GLY A 57 -9.35 5.61 -11.08
N PRO A 58 -9.83 4.59 -10.32
CA PRO A 58 -10.22 4.76 -8.94
C PRO A 58 -9.03 5.17 -8.06
N ARG A 59 -9.33 5.89 -6.97
CA ARG A 59 -8.36 6.30 -5.95
C ARG A 59 -8.28 5.22 -4.88
N PHE A 60 -7.13 4.58 -4.78
CA PHE A 60 -6.87 3.55 -3.78
C PHE A 60 -5.88 4.03 -2.74
N VAL A 61 -6.22 3.82 -1.48
CA VAL A 61 -5.26 3.89 -0.38
C VAL A 61 -4.91 2.46 0.01
N ALA A 62 -3.62 2.10 -0.10
CA ALA A 62 -3.11 0.78 0.25
C ALA A 62 -2.23 0.90 1.50
N VAL A 63 -2.63 0.23 2.59
CA VAL A 63 -2.01 0.34 3.91
C VAL A 63 -1.28 -0.96 4.22
N GLY A 64 0.00 -0.89 4.59
CA GLY A 64 0.77 -2.08 4.91
C GLY A 64 2.27 -1.87 4.95
N GLY A 65 3.01 -2.90 4.55
CA GLY A 65 4.48 -2.90 4.47
C GLY A 65 5.00 -4.13 3.72
N GLY A 66 6.31 -4.25 3.63
CA GLY A 66 6.99 -5.41 3.11
C GLY A 66 6.75 -5.74 1.64
N THR A 67 7.08 -6.99 1.30
CA THR A 67 6.95 -7.50 -0.07
C THR A 67 5.50 -7.74 -0.50
N GLY A 68 4.58 -7.90 0.45
CA GLY A 68 3.17 -8.09 0.18
C GLY A 68 2.55 -6.85 -0.44
N LEU A 69 2.69 -5.71 0.23
CA LEU A 69 2.20 -4.43 -0.26
C LEU A 69 2.84 -4.06 -1.60
N SER A 70 4.16 -4.17 -1.74
CA SER A 70 4.85 -3.85 -3.01
C SER A 70 4.37 -4.73 -4.17
N SER A 71 4.04 -6.00 -3.92
CA SER A 71 3.42 -6.89 -4.92
C SER A 71 2.03 -6.42 -5.36
N LEU A 72 1.20 -5.96 -4.42
CA LEU A 72 -0.10 -5.37 -4.71
C LEU A 72 0.04 -4.11 -5.57
N LEU A 73 0.90 -3.18 -5.16
CA LEU A 73 1.14 -1.90 -5.85
C LEU A 73 1.60 -2.14 -7.29
N MET A 74 2.45 -3.15 -7.50
CA MET A 74 2.91 -3.54 -8.84
C MET A 74 1.76 -3.97 -9.76
N GLY A 75 0.74 -4.60 -9.22
CA GLY A 75 -0.48 -4.94 -9.96
C GLY A 75 -1.39 -3.74 -10.20
N LEU A 76 -1.67 -2.96 -9.16
CA LEU A 76 -2.61 -1.84 -9.20
C LEU A 76 -2.18 -0.72 -10.16
N LYS A 77 -0.87 -0.44 -10.28
CA LYS A 77 -0.37 0.60 -11.18
C LYS A 77 -0.71 0.38 -12.67
N GLY A 78 -1.15 -0.82 -13.04
CA GLY A 78 -1.68 -1.12 -14.36
C GLY A 78 -3.13 -0.66 -14.60
N TYR A 79 -3.85 -0.34 -13.53
CA TYR A 79 -5.27 0.03 -13.56
C TYR A 79 -5.52 1.51 -13.26
N THR A 80 -4.71 2.11 -12.38
CA THR A 80 -4.85 3.51 -11.97
C THR A 80 -3.49 4.12 -11.63
N ARG A 81 -3.41 5.46 -11.71
CA ARG A 81 -2.30 6.24 -11.14
C ARG A 81 -2.64 6.80 -9.77
N ASN A 82 -3.90 6.74 -9.38
CA ASN A 82 -4.42 7.35 -8.16
C ASN A 82 -4.24 6.38 -6.98
N ILE A 83 -3.00 6.02 -6.68
CA ILE A 83 -2.63 5.10 -5.61
C ILE A 83 -1.83 5.86 -4.57
N THR A 84 -2.27 5.84 -3.30
CA THR A 84 -1.45 6.27 -2.18
C THR A 84 -1.12 5.03 -1.33
N ALA A 85 0.17 4.74 -1.20
CA ALA A 85 0.66 3.68 -0.33
C ALA A 85 1.05 4.26 1.03
N LEU A 86 0.33 3.88 2.09
CA LEU A 86 0.66 4.21 3.48
C LEU A 86 1.48 3.06 4.07
N VAL A 87 2.72 3.36 4.41
CA VAL A 87 3.73 2.34 4.70
C VAL A 87 4.20 2.45 6.14
N THR A 88 4.23 1.30 6.83
CA THR A 88 4.76 1.22 8.19
C THR A 88 6.25 1.60 8.25
N VAL A 89 6.65 2.15 9.40
CA VAL A 89 8.02 2.56 9.71
C VAL A 89 8.59 1.76 10.90
N THR A 90 8.19 0.50 11.04
CA THR A 90 8.62 -0.37 12.16
C THR A 90 9.61 -1.46 11.75
N ASP A 91 10.13 -1.46 10.49
CA ASP A 91 11.11 -2.44 9.99
C ASP A 91 12.47 -2.29 10.68
N GLU A 92 12.86 -3.29 11.46
CA GLU A 92 14.17 -3.37 12.11
C GLU A 92 15.14 -4.33 11.42
N GLY A 93 14.75 -4.89 10.27
CA GLY A 93 15.48 -5.95 9.58
C GLY A 93 16.73 -5.46 8.85
N GLY A 94 17.77 -6.27 8.85
CA GLY A 94 18.96 -6.19 7.99
C GLY A 94 19.54 -4.79 7.77
N SER A 95 19.33 -4.23 6.56
CA SER A 95 19.83 -2.91 6.16
C SER A 95 19.10 -1.77 6.88
N SER A 96 17.78 -1.87 7.01
CA SER A 96 16.97 -0.83 7.67
C SER A 96 17.36 -0.64 9.11
N GLY A 97 17.43 -1.73 9.90
CA GLY A 97 17.77 -1.64 11.31
C GLY A 97 19.18 -1.11 11.58
N ARG A 98 20.15 -1.33 10.65
CA ARG A 98 21.48 -0.69 10.77
C ARG A 98 21.40 0.81 10.53
N LEU A 99 20.69 1.25 9.50
CA LEU A 99 20.53 2.68 9.18
C LEU A 99 19.77 3.42 10.28
N VAL A 100 18.75 2.79 10.87
CA VAL A 100 18.04 3.34 12.05
C VAL A 100 19.00 3.56 13.21
N ARG A 101 19.82 2.55 13.55
CA ARG A 101 20.76 2.65 14.68
C ARG A 101 21.92 3.63 14.45
N ASP A 102 22.49 3.61 13.25
CA ASP A 102 23.72 4.32 12.95
C ASP A 102 23.47 5.79 12.57
N TRP A 103 22.29 6.09 11.99
CA TRP A 103 21.92 7.41 11.45
C TRP A 103 20.67 8.04 12.08
N GLY A 104 19.92 7.29 12.90
CA GLY A 104 18.70 7.80 13.53
C GLY A 104 17.55 8.05 12.56
N MET A 105 17.66 7.62 11.28
CA MET A 105 16.60 7.78 10.30
C MET A 105 15.47 6.77 10.49
N LEU A 106 14.31 7.02 9.90
CA LEU A 106 13.25 6.03 9.82
C LEU A 106 13.65 4.86 8.91
N PRO A 107 13.12 3.63 9.15
CA PRO A 107 13.49 2.45 8.37
C PRO A 107 13.08 2.59 6.89
N PRO A 108 14.04 2.58 5.96
CA PRO A 108 13.74 2.86 4.55
C PRO A 108 13.27 1.64 3.76
N GLY A 109 13.36 0.42 4.31
CA GLY A 109 13.21 -0.83 3.55
C GLY A 109 11.88 -0.97 2.84
N ASP A 110 10.79 -0.82 3.57
CA ASP A 110 9.44 -0.98 3.04
C ASP A 110 9.02 0.19 2.14
N ILE A 111 9.38 1.41 2.51
CA ILE A 111 9.21 2.61 1.67
C ILE A 111 9.91 2.41 0.32
N ARG A 112 11.19 2.00 0.33
CA ARG A 112 11.93 1.72 -0.91
C ARG A 112 11.25 0.64 -1.76
N ASN A 113 10.77 -0.44 -1.15
CA ASN A 113 10.06 -1.50 -1.87
C ASN A 113 8.81 -0.96 -2.59
N CYS A 114 8.04 -0.09 -1.94
CA CYS A 114 6.85 0.54 -2.50
C CYS A 114 7.19 1.54 -3.62
N LEU A 115 8.20 2.39 -3.42
CA LEU A 115 8.71 3.30 -4.46
C LEU A 115 9.12 2.55 -5.73
N VAL A 116 9.90 1.48 -5.56
CA VAL A 116 10.35 0.64 -6.67
C VAL A 116 9.16 -0.06 -7.35
N ALA A 117 8.15 -0.50 -6.59
CA ALA A 117 6.97 -1.15 -7.13
C ALA A 117 6.12 -0.20 -8.00
N LEU A 118 5.96 1.06 -7.59
CA LEU A 118 5.18 2.08 -8.29
C LEU A 118 5.96 2.80 -9.42
N SER A 119 7.29 2.69 -9.45
CA SER A 119 8.12 3.30 -10.48
C SER A 119 7.65 2.91 -11.90
N GLU A 120 7.57 3.89 -12.80
CA GLU A 120 7.28 3.67 -14.23
C GLU A 120 8.47 3.06 -14.97
N ASN A 121 9.65 3.15 -14.38
CA ASN A 121 10.89 2.80 -15.02
C ASN A 121 11.11 1.28 -15.13
N ASP A 122 11.96 0.96 -16.07
CA ASP A 122 12.46 -0.30 -16.55
C ASP A 122 12.91 -1.25 -15.40
N ASP A 123 12.86 -2.53 -15.66
CA ASP A 123 13.37 -3.59 -14.77
C ASP A 123 14.85 -3.38 -14.35
N ARG A 124 15.62 -2.64 -15.16
CA ARG A 124 17.02 -2.27 -14.85
C ARG A 124 17.12 -1.33 -13.65
N LEU A 125 16.29 -0.27 -13.58
CA LEU A 125 16.29 0.64 -12.44
C LEU A 125 15.82 -0.08 -11.18
N ARG A 126 14.83 -0.97 -11.31
CA ARG A 126 14.37 -1.82 -10.22
C ARG A 126 15.48 -2.74 -9.73
N ALA A 127 16.20 -3.40 -10.62
CA ALA A 127 17.34 -4.25 -10.27
C ALA A 127 18.45 -3.43 -9.60
N PHE A 128 18.72 -2.22 -10.10
CA PHE A 128 19.73 -1.30 -9.57
C PHE A 128 19.39 -0.84 -8.14
N LEU A 129 18.18 -0.38 -7.88
CA LEU A 129 17.75 0.05 -6.54
C LEU A 129 17.68 -1.12 -5.54
N ASN A 130 17.42 -2.34 -6.02
CA ASN A 130 17.42 -3.55 -5.22
C ASN A 130 18.82 -4.19 -5.10
N PHE A 131 19.83 -3.66 -5.81
CA PHE A 131 21.20 -4.17 -5.70
C PHE A 131 21.63 -4.13 -4.23
N ARG A 132 22.19 -5.25 -3.77
CA ARG A 132 22.66 -5.41 -2.40
C ARG A 132 24.16 -5.64 -2.39
N PHE A 133 24.88 -4.82 -1.64
CA PHE A 133 26.32 -4.95 -1.51
C PHE A 133 26.68 -6.25 -0.77
N ASP A 134 27.68 -6.96 -1.26
CA ASP A 134 28.14 -8.26 -0.72
C ASP A 134 29.45 -8.18 0.06
N ARG A 135 30.12 -7.02 0.06
CA ARG A 135 31.46 -6.81 0.67
C ARG A 135 31.65 -5.40 1.21
N GLY A 136 32.74 -5.25 1.99
CA GLY A 136 33.12 -3.98 2.64
C GLY A 136 32.09 -3.54 3.68
N ASP A 137 32.18 -2.29 4.12
CA ASP A 137 31.32 -1.69 5.15
C ASP A 137 29.86 -1.59 4.70
N LEU A 138 29.63 -1.56 3.38
CA LEU A 138 28.30 -1.54 2.80
C LEU A 138 27.64 -2.92 2.72
N LYS A 139 28.34 -4.01 3.09
CA LYS A 139 27.81 -5.37 2.99
C LYS A 139 26.41 -5.48 3.61
N GLY A 140 25.45 -6.00 2.82
CA GLY A 140 24.05 -6.21 3.21
C GLY A 140 23.15 -4.98 3.06
N HIS A 141 23.70 -3.76 2.82
CA HIS A 141 22.87 -2.62 2.43
C HIS A 141 22.38 -2.73 1.01
N SER A 142 21.13 -2.32 0.75
CA SER A 142 20.65 -2.12 -0.62
C SER A 142 20.98 -0.70 -1.08
N LEU A 143 21.28 -0.55 -2.37
CA LEU A 143 21.57 0.77 -2.93
C LEU A 143 20.41 1.75 -2.73
N GLY A 144 19.17 1.32 -2.92
CA GLY A 144 18.00 2.18 -2.73
C GLY A 144 17.83 2.67 -1.29
N ASN A 145 18.20 1.86 -0.28
CA ASN A 145 18.21 2.33 1.11
C ASN A 145 19.28 3.41 1.36
N LEU A 146 20.46 3.26 0.74
CA LEU A 146 21.52 4.27 0.83
C LEU A 146 21.16 5.56 0.10
N ILE A 147 20.44 5.47 -1.01
CA ILE A 147 19.92 6.65 -1.72
C ILE A 147 18.89 7.38 -0.85
N LEU A 148 17.96 6.65 -0.20
CA LEU A 148 17.01 7.25 0.75
C LEU A 148 17.71 7.89 1.95
N LEU A 149 18.78 7.26 2.48
CA LEU A 149 19.61 7.89 3.50
C LEU A 149 20.20 9.21 3.00
N ALA A 150 20.85 9.22 1.83
CA ALA A 150 21.45 10.42 1.26
C ALA A 150 20.40 11.52 1.00
N ALA A 151 19.20 11.14 0.55
CA ALA A 151 18.07 12.06 0.37
C ALA A 151 17.60 12.64 1.72
N THR A 152 17.55 11.82 2.78
CA THR A 152 17.17 12.25 4.14
C THR A 152 18.19 13.26 4.69
N GLU A 153 19.47 12.97 4.55
CA GLU A 153 20.54 13.90 4.96
C GLU A 153 20.49 15.22 4.18
N GLN A 154 20.18 15.16 2.89
CA GLN A 154 20.09 16.35 2.03
C GLN A 154 18.86 17.21 2.35
N THR A 155 17.71 16.60 2.60
CA THR A 155 16.43 17.30 2.82
C THR A 155 16.22 17.63 4.29
N GLY A 156 16.96 17.01 5.21
CA GLY A 156 16.83 17.14 6.66
C GLY A 156 15.62 16.44 7.26
N ASP A 157 14.79 15.77 6.42
CA ASP A 157 13.56 15.08 6.84
C ASP A 157 13.28 13.86 5.95
N PHE A 158 12.88 12.75 6.57
CA PHE A 158 12.60 11.50 5.86
C PHE A 158 11.40 11.59 4.93
N LYS A 159 10.34 12.33 5.30
CA LYS A 159 9.15 12.53 4.46
C LYS A 159 9.53 13.28 3.19
N ASN A 160 10.26 14.40 3.31
CA ASN A 160 10.76 15.17 2.18
C ASN A 160 11.69 14.33 1.29
N ALA A 161 12.47 13.42 1.88
CA ALA A 161 13.29 12.47 1.12
C ALA A 161 12.43 11.49 0.31
N VAL A 162 11.33 11.00 0.86
CA VAL A 162 10.39 10.12 0.15
C VAL A 162 9.69 10.88 -0.97
N GLU A 163 9.27 12.12 -0.76
CA GLU A 163 8.71 12.99 -1.81
C GLU A 163 9.70 13.22 -2.95
N LEU A 164 10.95 13.55 -2.64
CA LEU A 164 12.01 13.66 -3.63
C LEU A 164 12.18 12.37 -4.45
N MET A 165 12.10 11.22 -3.79
CA MET A 165 12.20 9.93 -4.47
C MET A 165 10.95 9.59 -5.31
N ASN A 166 9.75 10.01 -4.90
CA ASN A 166 8.54 9.90 -5.71
C ASN A 166 8.74 10.60 -7.07
N ASP A 167 9.28 11.82 -7.05
CA ASP A 167 9.53 12.63 -8.25
C ASP A 167 10.64 12.02 -9.11
N LEU A 168 11.79 11.69 -8.52
CA LEU A 168 12.95 11.13 -9.23
C LEU A 168 12.65 9.80 -9.92
N LEU A 169 11.82 8.97 -9.31
CA LEU A 169 11.45 7.68 -9.84
C LEU A 169 10.22 7.74 -10.75
N ALA A 170 9.61 8.91 -10.91
CA ALA A 170 8.39 9.12 -11.69
C ALA A 170 7.35 8.03 -11.38
N ILE A 171 6.99 7.87 -10.12
CA ILE A 171 6.10 6.78 -9.69
C ILE A 171 4.65 7.02 -10.14
N ARG A 172 3.92 5.93 -10.31
CA ARG A 172 2.47 5.96 -10.55
C ARG A 172 1.72 5.93 -9.23
N GLY A 173 1.46 7.09 -8.66
CA GLY A 173 0.86 7.27 -7.36
C GLY A 173 1.80 7.97 -6.40
N GLU A 174 1.65 7.70 -5.13
CA GLU A 174 2.39 8.33 -4.05
C GLU A 174 2.74 7.29 -2.97
N VAL A 175 3.90 7.40 -2.37
CA VAL A 175 4.31 6.61 -1.22
C VAL A 175 4.53 7.56 -0.05
N LEU A 176 3.87 7.26 1.07
CA LEU A 176 3.96 8.05 2.31
C LEU A 176 4.32 7.13 3.48
N PRO A 177 5.22 7.53 4.38
CA PRO A 177 5.31 6.89 5.68
C PRO A 177 4.01 7.17 6.46
N ILE A 178 3.51 6.18 7.20
CA ILE A 178 2.28 6.36 8.00
C ILE A 178 2.47 7.40 9.10
N THR A 179 3.68 7.49 9.63
CA THR A 179 4.13 8.48 10.61
C THR A 179 5.59 8.84 10.36
N THR A 180 6.01 10.03 10.77
CA THR A 180 7.42 10.45 10.76
C THR A 180 8.09 10.28 12.11
N GLU A 181 7.40 9.73 13.09
CA GLU A 181 7.93 9.51 14.42
C GLU A 181 8.64 8.15 14.52
N ASN A 182 9.75 8.10 15.27
CA ASN A 182 10.45 6.87 15.57
C ASN A 182 9.65 6.04 16.57
N VAL A 183 9.11 4.92 16.11
CA VAL A 183 8.31 4.02 16.93
C VAL A 183 8.86 2.60 16.88
N THR A 184 8.77 1.91 18.00
CA THR A 184 9.09 0.48 18.12
C THR A 184 7.82 -0.31 18.39
N LEU A 185 7.64 -1.40 17.69
CA LEU A 185 6.53 -2.32 17.90
C LEU A 185 6.78 -3.14 19.18
N VAL A 186 5.77 -3.22 20.04
CA VAL A 186 5.83 -3.98 21.30
C VAL A 186 4.64 -4.90 21.40
N ALA A 187 4.87 -6.18 21.67
CA ALA A 187 3.82 -7.16 21.84
C ALA A 187 3.92 -7.84 23.21
N GLN A 188 2.77 -8.22 23.76
CA GLN A 188 2.63 -9.05 24.94
C GLN A 188 2.14 -10.43 24.55
N THR A 189 2.69 -11.45 25.18
CA THR A 189 2.32 -12.86 24.96
C THR A 189 1.54 -13.41 26.14
N SER A 190 0.83 -14.51 25.94
CA SER A 190 -0.03 -15.13 26.97
C SER A 190 0.76 -15.64 28.19
N ASP A 191 2.05 -15.92 28.05
CA ASP A 191 2.96 -16.28 29.15
C ASP A 191 3.50 -15.06 29.92
N GLY A 192 3.03 -13.83 29.58
CA GLY A 192 3.42 -12.59 30.24
C GLY A 192 4.74 -11.99 29.74
N CYS A 193 5.36 -12.55 28.70
CA CYS A 193 6.57 -11.97 28.12
C CYS A 193 6.23 -10.73 27.29
N THR A 194 7.17 -9.75 27.27
CA THR A 194 7.13 -8.57 26.41
C THR A 194 8.15 -8.71 25.30
N LEU A 195 7.70 -8.68 24.06
CA LEU A 195 8.53 -8.69 22.87
C LEU A 195 8.69 -7.26 22.34
N ARG A 196 9.92 -6.82 22.09
CA ARG A 196 10.21 -5.49 21.53
C ARG A 196 10.87 -5.61 20.17
N GLY A 197 10.31 -4.89 19.21
CA GLY A 197 10.79 -4.82 17.84
C GLY A 197 10.23 -5.90 16.94
N GLU A 198 10.23 -5.60 15.65
CA GLU A 198 9.72 -6.46 14.59
C GLU A 198 10.38 -7.84 14.60
N LEU A 199 11.71 -7.90 14.73
CA LEU A 199 12.46 -9.16 14.68
C LEU A 199 12.10 -10.10 15.83
N ALA A 200 11.92 -9.57 17.04
CA ALA A 200 11.53 -10.38 18.20
C ALA A 200 10.11 -10.93 18.03
N ILE A 201 9.21 -10.13 17.51
CA ILE A 201 7.81 -10.51 17.24
C ILE A 201 7.75 -11.55 16.12
N ALA A 202 8.48 -11.35 15.02
CA ALA A 202 8.52 -12.31 13.91
C ALA A 202 9.12 -13.67 14.30
N GLN A 203 9.99 -13.72 15.31
CA GLN A 203 10.62 -14.97 15.77
C GLN A 203 9.85 -15.68 16.90
N ARG A 204 9.13 -14.95 17.74
CA ARG A 204 8.49 -15.45 18.96
C ARG A 204 7.05 -15.00 19.17
N GLY A 205 6.42 -14.47 18.13
CA GLY A 205 5.06 -13.92 18.20
C GLY A 205 3.95 -14.94 18.38
N ARG A 206 4.26 -16.14 18.87
CA ARG A 206 3.24 -17.09 19.32
C ARG A 206 2.43 -16.48 20.46
N ASP A 207 1.13 -16.69 20.43
CA ASP A 207 0.23 -16.36 21.53
C ASP A 207 0.27 -14.87 21.93
N ILE A 208 0.44 -13.97 20.94
CA ILE A 208 0.31 -12.53 21.16
C ILE A 208 -1.10 -12.25 21.68
N THR A 209 -1.19 -11.56 22.81
CA THR A 209 -2.44 -11.13 23.44
C THR A 209 -2.67 -9.63 23.32
N GLY A 210 -1.62 -8.86 23.09
CA GLY A 210 -1.68 -7.41 22.93
C GLY A 210 -0.50 -6.91 22.11
N ILE A 211 -0.72 -5.81 21.40
CA ILE A 211 0.32 -5.18 20.57
C ILE A 211 0.11 -3.66 20.55
N CYS A 212 1.19 -2.90 20.66
CA CYS A 212 1.17 -1.44 20.66
C CYS A 212 2.45 -0.86 20.03
N LEU A 213 2.45 0.43 19.78
CA LEU A 213 3.63 1.20 19.40
C LEU A 213 4.20 1.93 20.62
N MET A 214 5.53 2.04 20.70
CA MET A 214 6.23 2.78 21.74
C MET A 214 7.24 3.75 21.08
N PRO A 215 7.20 5.05 21.45
CA PRO A 215 6.25 5.69 22.36
C PRO A 215 4.82 5.65 21.82
N GLU A 216 3.85 5.71 22.73
CA GLU A 216 2.45 5.83 22.37
C GLU A 216 2.14 7.21 21.79
N GLY A 217 1.08 7.33 20.97
CA GLY A 217 0.58 8.59 20.44
C GLY A 217 1.34 9.13 19.23
N ALA A 218 2.15 8.30 18.56
CA ALA A 218 2.76 8.66 17.28
C ALA A 218 1.68 9.00 16.26
N LYS A 219 1.75 10.21 15.68
CA LYS A 219 0.69 10.77 14.85
C LYS A 219 0.81 10.34 13.39
N ILE A 220 -0.34 10.12 12.78
CA ILE A 220 -0.45 9.94 11.34
C ILE A 220 -0.08 11.24 10.60
N VAL A 221 0.57 11.13 9.44
CA VAL A 221 0.87 12.31 8.62
C VAL A 221 -0.41 12.89 7.99
N GLU A 222 -0.49 14.21 7.84
CA GLU A 222 -1.69 14.90 7.33
C GLU A 222 -2.06 14.46 5.90
N GLU A 223 -1.08 14.19 5.06
CA GLU A 223 -1.28 13.71 3.70
C GLU A 223 -1.95 12.33 3.68
N ALA A 224 -1.65 11.47 4.65
CA ALA A 224 -2.33 10.18 4.80
C ALA A 224 -3.81 10.37 5.17
N LEU A 225 -4.14 11.29 6.07
CA LEU A 225 -5.53 11.64 6.39
C LEU A 225 -6.27 12.16 5.15
N SER A 226 -5.63 13.04 4.39
CA SER A 226 -6.19 13.57 3.15
C SER A 226 -6.42 12.46 2.11
N ALA A 227 -5.47 11.55 1.95
CA ALA A 227 -5.60 10.41 1.04
C ALA A 227 -6.73 9.46 1.45
N ILE A 228 -6.87 9.14 2.74
CA ILE A 228 -7.94 8.30 3.29
C ILE A 228 -9.31 8.92 2.97
N ASN A 229 -9.49 10.21 3.24
CA ASN A 229 -10.74 10.92 2.96
C ASN A 229 -11.07 10.99 1.47
N GLY A 230 -10.05 11.12 0.62
CA GLY A 230 -10.20 11.19 -0.84
C GLY A 230 -10.33 9.84 -1.54
N ALA A 231 -10.17 8.72 -0.84
CA ALA A 231 -10.17 7.39 -1.43
C ALA A 231 -11.55 6.96 -1.96
N ASP A 232 -11.56 6.11 -2.98
CA ASP A 232 -12.74 5.36 -3.40
C ASP A 232 -12.83 4.02 -2.65
N MET A 233 -11.67 3.42 -2.34
CA MET A 233 -11.54 2.20 -1.54
C MET A 233 -10.20 2.18 -0.81
N ILE A 234 -10.21 1.66 0.42
CA ILE A 234 -9.03 1.46 1.26
C ILE A 234 -8.71 -0.03 1.30
N ILE A 235 -7.43 -0.38 1.12
CA ILE A 235 -6.95 -1.75 1.06
C ILE A 235 -5.95 -1.96 2.20
N LEU A 236 -6.24 -2.89 3.10
CA LEU A 236 -5.33 -3.31 4.16
C LEU A 236 -4.54 -4.55 3.69
N GLY A 237 -3.23 -4.50 3.76
CA GLY A 237 -2.34 -5.57 3.30
C GLY A 237 -2.28 -5.74 1.77
N PRO A 238 -1.82 -6.93 1.27
CA PRO A 238 -1.32 -8.06 2.05
C PRO A 238 0.03 -7.76 2.73
N GLY A 239 0.32 -8.46 3.79
CA GLY A 239 1.57 -8.31 4.54
C GLY A 239 1.53 -9.12 5.84
N SER A 240 2.64 -9.17 6.55
CA SER A 240 2.70 -9.74 7.89
C SER A 240 1.66 -9.10 8.79
N LEU A 241 0.88 -9.93 9.49
CA LEU A 241 -0.25 -9.42 10.29
C LEU A 241 0.22 -8.44 11.35
N PHE A 242 1.15 -8.87 12.21
CA PHE A 242 1.59 -8.10 13.36
C PHE A 242 2.71 -7.10 13.05
N THR A 243 3.46 -7.30 11.97
CA THR A 243 4.63 -6.47 11.68
C THR A 243 4.47 -5.54 10.46
N SER A 244 3.45 -5.77 9.62
CA SER A 244 3.23 -4.92 8.43
C SER A 244 1.83 -4.32 8.34
N VAL A 245 0.77 -5.00 8.80
CA VAL A 245 -0.62 -4.51 8.68
C VAL A 245 -1.04 -3.76 9.94
N ILE A 246 -1.02 -4.44 11.08
CA ILE A 246 -1.46 -3.89 12.37
C ILE A 246 -0.67 -2.64 12.79
N PRO A 247 0.67 -2.54 12.61
CA PRO A 247 1.41 -1.36 13.05
C PRO A 247 0.89 -0.04 12.46
N ASN A 248 0.38 -0.07 11.22
CA ASN A 248 -0.22 1.12 10.62
C ASN A 248 -1.50 1.55 11.35
N LEU A 249 -2.32 0.58 11.75
CA LEU A 249 -3.59 0.84 12.44
C LEU A 249 -3.39 1.32 13.89
N LEU A 250 -2.21 1.05 14.47
CA LEU A 250 -1.84 1.49 15.83
C LEU A 250 -1.34 2.93 15.88
N VAL A 251 -1.02 3.54 14.74
CA VAL A 251 -0.67 4.97 14.68
C VAL A 251 -1.89 5.79 15.06
N ASP A 252 -1.67 6.78 15.95
CA ASP A 252 -2.74 7.63 16.49
C ASP A 252 -3.58 8.27 15.37
N GLN A 253 -4.91 8.25 15.54
CA GLN A 253 -5.92 8.68 14.58
C GLN A 253 -6.04 7.82 13.30
N CYS A 254 -5.15 6.86 13.02
CA CYS A 254 -5.23 6.07 11.78
C CYS A 254 -6.50 5.21 11.75
N ALA A 255 -6.73 4.37 12.76
CA ALA A 255 -7.91 3.51 12.80
C ALA A 255 -9.22 4.32 12.82
N GLU A 256 -9.25 5.47 13.50
CA GLU A 256 -10.39 6.40 13.52
C GLU A 256 -10.65 6.98 12.12
N ALA A 257 -9.62 7.53 11.49
CA ALA A 257 -9.74 8.10 10.15
C ALA A 257 -10.25 7.08 9.13
N LEU A 258 -9.77 5.82 9.23
CA LEU A 258 -10.25 4.73 8.38
C LEU A 258 -11.74 4.43 8.62
N ARG A 259 -12.18 4.31 9.89
CA ARG A 259 -13.58 4.04 10.24
C ARG A 259 -14.51 5.16 9.78
N ASP A 260 -14.11 6.41 10.05
CA ASP A 260 -14.95 7.59 9.88
C ASP A 260 -14.95 8.11 8.44
N SER A 261 -14.04 7.63 7.60
CA SER A 261 -13.97 8.00 6.17
C SER A 261 -15.24 7.66 5.39
N GLY A 262 -16.04 6.69 5.84
CA GLY A 262 -17.20 6.15 5.09
C GLY A 262 -16.81 5.43 3.80
N LYS A 263 -15.51 5.10 3.63
CA LYS A 263 -15.00 4.39 2.46
C LYS A 263 -15.02 2.89 2.69
N PRO A 264 -15.20 2.06 1.63
CA PRO A 264 -15.06 0.61 1.77
C PRO A 264 -13.64 0.27 2.21
N ILE A 265 -13.53 -0.53 3.26
CA ILE A 265 -12.25 -1.08 3.72
C ILE A 265 -12.21 -2.56 3.33
N VAL A 266 -11.18 -2.94 2.59
CA VAL A 266 -10.96 -4.30 2.08
C VAL A 266 -9.66 -4.83 2.66
N TYR A 267 -9.73 -5.96 3.38
CA TYR A 267 -8.53 -6.64 3.87
C TYR A 267 -8.14 -7.77 2.93
N VAL A 268 -6.89 -7.77 2.47
CA VAL A 268 -6.30 -8.86 1.67
C VAL A 268 -5.59 -9.80 2.62
N THR A 269 -6.11 -11.00 2.77
CA THR A 269 -5.58 -11.98 3.73
C THR A 269 -4.31 -12.65 3.21
N ASN A 270 -3.48 -13.15 4.11
CA ASN A 270 -2.29 -13.93 3.75
C ASN A 270 -2.68 -15.30 3.18
N LEU A 271 -1.80 -15.87 2.35
CA LEU A 271 -1.95 -17.22 1.77
C LEU A 271 -1.51 -18.32 2.73
N MET A 272 -0.53 -18.01 3.58
CA MET A 272 0.09 -18.92 4.54
C MET A 272 0.22 -18.21 5.89
N SER A 273 0.16 -18.97 6.98
CA SER A 273 0.64 -18.48 8.26
C SER A 273 2.15 -18.25 8.22
N GLN A 274 2.65 -17.42 9.12
CA GLN A 274 4.08 -17.11 9.21
C GLN A 274 4.66 -17.78 10.46
N PRO A 275 5.69 -18.65 10.28
CA PRO A 275 6.33 -19.29 11.41
C PRO A 275 6.84 -18.27 12.44
N GLY A 276 6.54 -18.52 13.72
CA GLY A 276 6.93 -17.61 14.81
C GLY A 276 6.00 -16.43 15.01
N GLU A 277 5.38 -15.89 13.96
CA GLU A 277 4.51 -14.71 14.06
C GLU A 277 3.03 -15.10 14.21
N THR A 278 2.49 -15.88 13.27
CA THR A 278 1.07 -16.25 13.24
C THR A 278 0.84 -17.76 13.25
N SER A 279 1.78 -18.52 13.81
CA SER A 279 1.64 -19.98 13.96
C SER A 279 0.41 -20.33 14.79
N GLY A 280 -0.45 -21.18 14.24
CA GLY A 280 -1.68 -21.61 14.90
C GLY A 280 -2.88 -20.66 14.73
N LEU A 281 -2.71 -19.48 14.17
CA LEU A 281 -3.82 -18.59 13.82
C LEU A 281 -4.50 -19.05 12.53
N THR A 282 -5.83 -19.06 12.55
CA THR A 282 -6.66 -19.28 11.36
C THR A 282 -6.78 -18.00 10.52
N GLN A 283 -7.32 -18.12 9.31
CA GLN A 283 -7.63 -16.95 8.50
C GLN A 283 -8.65 -16.03 9.15
N LEU A 284 -9.64 -16.62 9.85
CA LEU A 284 -10.62 -15.85 10.63
C LEU A 284 -9.95 -15.09 11.79
N ASP A 285 -8.95 -15.69 12.45
CA ASP A 285 -8.23 -15.02 13.54
C ASP A 285 -7.46 -13.80 13.03
N HIS A 286 -6.84 -13.89 11.84
CA HIS A 286 -6.23 -12.72 11.19
C HIS A 286 -7.26 -11.59 10.99
N ILE A 287 -8.44 -11.92 10.49
CA ILE A 287 -9.53 -10.95 10.27
C ILE A 287 -10.01 -10.35 11.59
N LYS A 288 -10.15 -11.16 12.65
CA LYS A 288 -10.53 -10.70 13.99
C LYS A 288 -9.49 -9.75 14.59
N TRP A 289 -8.19 -10.03 14.40
CA TRP A 289 -7.14 -9.15 14.86
C TRP A 289 -7.21 -7.77 14.17
N VAL A 290 -7.35 -7.76 12.84
CA VAL A 290 -7.55 -6.52 12.10
C VAL A 290 -8.81 -5.79 12.57
N ALA A 291 -9.92 -6.51 12.74
CA ALA A 291 -11.17 -5.92 13.21
C ALA A 291 -11.06 -5.35 14.63
N GLY A 292 -10.34 -6.03 15.54
CA GLY A 292 -10.11 -5.59 16.90
C GLY A 292 -9.36 -4.26 16.99
N VAL A 293 -8.30 -4.09 16.20
CA VAL A 293 -7.53 -2.84 16.16
C VAL A 293 -8.25 -1.75 15.38
N LEU A 294 -8.89 -2.10 14.25
CA LEU A 294 -9.68 -1.16 13.47
C LEU A 294 -10.94 -0.68 14.21
N GLY A 295 -11.46 -1.47 15.18
CA GLY A 295 -12.70 -1.19 15.91
C GLY A 295 -13.97 -1.59 15.15
N ARG A 296 -13.88 -2.20 13.98
CA ARG A 296 -14.95 -2.82 13.20
C ARG A 296 -14.41 -3.86 12.22
N TYR A 297 -15.26 -4.75 11.74
CA TYR A 297 -14.86 -5.62 10.63
C TYR A 297 -14.67 -4.81 9.34
N PRO A 298 -13.71 -5.20 8.47
CA PRO A 298 -13.63 -4.68 7.10
C PRO A 298 -14.93 -4.94 6.34
N ASP A 299 -15.25 -4.08 5.36
CA ASP A 299 -16.46 -4.27 4.52
C ASP A 299 -16.34 -5.49 3.61
N ALA A 300 -15.10 -5.86 3.30
CA ALA A 300 -14.81 -7.09 2.58
C ALA A 300 -13.44 -7.67 2.94
N VAL A 301 -13.30 -8.97 2.71
CA VAL A 301 -12.01 -9.66 2.71
C VAL A 301 -11.80 -10.33 1.35
N VAL A 302 -10.56 -10.26 0.85
CA VAL A 302 -10.15 -10.96 -0.38
C VAL A 302 -9.28 -12.13 0.03
N VAL A 303 -9.74 -13.34 -0.31
CA VAL A 303 -9.12 -14.61 0.06
C VAL A 303 -8.73 -15.40 -1.20
N SER A 304 -7.69 -16.24 -1.11
CA SER A 304 -7.36 -17.16 -2.19
C SER A 304 -8.23 -18.40 -2.12
N ASP A 305 -8.68 -18.86 -3.28
CA ASP A 305 -9.32 -20.16 -3.47
C ASP A 305 -8.39 -21.22 -4.07
N ASP A 306 -7.13 -20.85 -4.29
CA ASP A 306 -6.14 -21.77 -4.83
C ASP A 306 -5.71 -22.80 -3.78
N ALA A 307 -5.65 -24.07 -4.18
CA ALA A 307 -4.99 -25.10 -3.39
C ALA A 307 -3.46 -24.92 -3.47
N ILE A 308 -2.80 -24.96 -2.33
CA ILE A 308 -1.33 -24.99 -2.29
C ILE A 308 -0.88 -26.38 -2.75
N PRO A 309 0.02 -26.50 -3.76
CA PRO A 309 0.56 -27.77 -4.21
C PRO A 309 1.17 -28.59 -3.05
N GLU A 310 0.90 -29.89 -3.00
CA GLU A 310 1.23 -30.77 -1.87
C GLU A 310 2.72 -30.68 -1.47
N LEU A 311 3.64 -30.75 -2.44
CA LEU A 311 5.08 -30.63 -2.18
C LEU A 311 5.45 -29.28 -1.50
N LEU A 312 4.74 -28.21 -1.81
CA LEU A 312 4.95 -26.92 -1.15
C LEU A 312 4.32 -26.91 0.22
N ARG A 313 3.15 -27.49 0.38
CA ARG A 313 2.50 -27.63 1.68
C ARG A 313 3.38 -28.37 2.68
N GLU A 314 3.94 -29.53 2.29
CA GLU A 314 4.89 -30.27 3.10
C GLU A 314 6.13 -29.46 3.46
N LYS A 315 6.71 -28.75 2.47
CA LYS A 315 7.87 -27.87 2.69
C LYS A 315 7.59 -26.76 3.69
N TYR A 316 6.43 -26.11 3.61
CA TYR A 316 6.04 -25.03 4.49
C TYR A 316 5.64 -25.54 5.89
N SER A 317 4.93 -26.66 5.96
CA SER A 317 4.55 -27.32 7.24
C SER A 317 5.80 -27.75 8.02
N ALA A 318 6.84 -28.24 7.36
CA ALA A 318 8.14 -28.52 7.98
C ALA A 318 8.81 -27.27 8.59
N GLN A 319 8.42 -26.08 8.15
CA GLN A 319 8.86 -24.79 8.69
C GLN A 319 7.87 -24.21 9.70
N GLY A 320 6.77 -24.88 9.98
CA GLY A 320 5.71 -24.41 10.88
C GLY A 320 4.74 -23.41 10.26
N ALA A 321 4.65 -23.36 8.91
CA ALA A 321 3.67 -22.54 8.20
C ALA A 321 2.58 -23.42 7.59
N GLU A 322 1.33 -23.00 7.74
CA GLU A 322 0.16 -23.70 7.22
C GLU A 322 -0.62 -22.82 6.24
N PRO A 323 -1.29 -23.41 5.23
CA PRO A 323 -2.19 -22.68 4.36
C PRO A 323 -3.33 -22.04 5.16
N LEU A 324 -3.61 -20.78 4.88
CA LEU A 324 -4.75 -20.08 5.48
C LEU A 324 -5.97 -20.25 4.57
N THR A 325 -7.04 -20.77 5.14
CA THR A 325 -8.29 -21.02 4.44
C THR A 325 -9.48 -20.55 5.28
N ILE A 326 -10.57 -20.16 4.60
CA ILE A 326 -11.80 -19.75 5.24
C ILE A 326 -12.88 -20.81 5.03
N SER A 327 -13.51 -21.24 6.10
CA SER A 327 -14.58 -22.25 6.09
C SER A 327 -15.94 -21.61 5.75
N GLY A 328 -16.93 -22.45 5.41
CA GLY A 328 -18.29 -21.97 5.21
C GLY A 328 -18.96 -21.43 6.48
N GLU A 329 -18.52 -21.86 7.67
CA GLU A 329 -18.97 -21.31 8.95
C GLU A 329 -18.38 -19.95 9.20
N ASP A 330 -17.07 -19.76 8.89
CA ASP A 330 -16.42 -18.46 8.97
C ASP A 330 -17.07 -17.43 8.04
N GLU A 331 -17.44 -17.85 6.82
CA GLU A 331 -18.16 -16.97 5.88
C GLU A 331 -19.52 -16.53 6.42
N LYS A 332 -20.27 -17.44 7.03
CA LYS A 332 -21.55 -17.11 7.69
C LYS A 332 -21.35 -16.13 8.84
N PHE A 333 -20.31 -16.37 9.66
CA PHE A 333 -19.96 -15.46 10.74
C PHE A 333 -19.60 -14.06 10.20
N LEU A 334 -18.74 -13.98 9.18
CA LEU A 334 -18.34 -12.71 8.56
C LEU A 334 -19.53 -11.98 7.93
N ALA A 335 -20.46 -12.71 7.29
CA ALA A 335 -21.68 -12.14 6.75
C ALA A 335 -22.56 -11.49 7.85
N GLN A 336 -22.64 -12.08 9.04
CA GLN A 336 -23.33 -11.49 10.20
C GLN A 336 -22.65 -10.19 10.70
N GLN A 337 -21.35 -10.06 10.45
CA GLN A 337 -20.58 -8.85 10.74
C GLN A 337 -20.57 -7.83 9.58
N ASN A 338 -21.42 -7.99 8.56
CA ASN A 338 -21.45 -7.21 7.32
C ASN A 338 -20.14 -7.23 6.53
N CYS A 339 -19.29 -8.22 6.73
CA CYS A 339 -18.01 -8.41 6.03
C CYS A 339 -18.20 -9.42 4.90
N ARG A 340 -18.03 -8.98 3.64
CA ARG A 340 -18.20 -9.81 2.44
C ARG A 340 -16.91 -10.57 2.14
N VAL A 341 -17.02 -11.85 1.79
CA VAL A 341 -15.88 -12.66 1.36
C VAL A 341 -15.81 -12.70 -0.17
N PHE A 342 -14.69 -12.25 -0.72
CA PHE A 342 -14.40 -12.33 -2.17
C PHE A 342 -13.30 -13.35 -2.40
N ARG A 343 -13.61 -14.40 -3.14
CA ARG A 343 -12.66 -15.45 -3.51
C ARG A 343 -12.05 -15.17 -4.88
N ALA A 344 -10.77 -15.42 -5.03
CA ALA A 344 -10.06 -15.30 -6.28
C ALA A 344 -8.83 -16.22 -6.32
N SER A 345 -8.42 -16.61 -7.53
CA SER A 345 -7.17 -17.34 -7.73
C SER A 345 -5.99 -16.37 -7.60
N LEU A 346 -5.31 -16.37 -6.45
CA LEU A 346 -4.28 -15.40 -6.09
C LEU A 346 -2.88 -15.98 -5.99
N LEU A 347 -2.75 -17.31 -6.03
CA LEU A 347 -1.48 -17.99 -5.81
C LEU A 347 -0.50 -17.76 -6.96
N GLN A 348 0.72 -17.41 -6.61
CA GLN A 348 1.90 -17.46 -7.46
C GLN A 348 3.01 -18.20 -6.72
N VAL A 349 3.64 -19.16 -7.38
CA VAL A 349 4.87 -19.78 -6.91
C VAL A 349 6.04 -19.16 -7.65
N LYS A 350 6.94 -18.52 -6.90
CA LYS A 350 8.19 -17.96 -7.43
C LYS A 350 9.34 -18.95 -7.34
N ASP A 351 10.47 -18.60 -7.94
CA ASP A 351 11.70 -19.40 -7.89
C ASP A 351 12.05 -19.82 -6.45
N GLY A 352 12.50 -21.06 -6.28
CA GLY A 352 12.74 -21.64 -4.96
C GLY A 352 11.49 -22.10 -4.20
N GLY A 353 10.32 -22.09 -4.85
CA GLY A 353 9.06 -22.54 -4.25
C GLY A 353 8.47 -21.56 -3.23
N VAL A 354 8.69 -20.26 -3.43
CA VAL A 354 8.14 -19.23 -2.54
C VAL A 354 6.71 -18.87 -2.94
N VAL A 355 5.77 -19.11 -2.02
CA VAL A 355 4.36 -18.75 -2.17
C VAL A 355 4.15 -17.24 -2.02
N ARG A 356 3.51 -16.60 -2.99
CA ARG A 356 3.21 -15.16 -3.02
C ARG A 356 1.86 -14.91 -3.69
N HIS A 357 1.30 -13.73 -3.46
CA HIS A 357 0.17 -13.26 -4.25
C HIS A 357 0.61 -12.92 -5.68
N HIS A 358 -0.20 -13.34 -6.64
CA HIS A 358 -0.01 -12.97 -8.04
C HIS A 358 -0.49 -11.52 -8.25
N SER A 359 0.44 -10.60 -8.45
CA SER A 359 0.20 -9.15 -8.48
C SER A 359 -0.97 -8.73 -9.41
N ALA A 360 -0.99 -9.24 -10.64
CA ALA A 360 -2.02 -8.86 -11.60
C ALA A 360 -3.41 -9.43 -11.24
N ARG A 361 -3.49 -10.70 -10.79
CA ARG A 361 -4.76 -11.31 -10.39
C ARG A 361 -5.33 -10.68 -9.13
N LEU A 362 -4.46 -10.32 -8.17
CA LEU A 362 -4.88 -9.60 -6.97
C LEU A 362 -5.43 -8.21 -7.33
N ALA A 363 -4.75 -7.46 -8.19
CA ALA A 363 -5.24 -6.17 -8.65
C ALA A 363 -6.58 -6.30 -9.38
N GLU A 364 -6.73 -7.30 -10.26
CA GLU A 364 -8.01 -7.57 -10.94
C GLU A 364 -9.13 -7.91 -9.95
N ALA A 365 -8.85 -8.72 -8.93
CA ALA A 365 -9.81 -9.04 -7.88
C ALA A 365 -10.27 -7.78 -7.15
N LEU A 366 -9.34 -6.90 -6.76
CA LEU A 366 -9.65 -5.63 -6.10
C LEU A 366 -10.43 -4.66 -6.99
N MET A 367 -10.12 -4.61 -8.28
CA MET A 367 -10.94 -3.84 -9.23
C MET A 367 -12.37 -4.37 -9.34
N ARG A 368 -12.58 -5.69 -9.26
CA ARG A 368 -13.92 -6.29 -9.19
C ARG A 368 -14.64 -5.93 -7.89
N VAL A 369 -13.93 -5.99 -6.75
CA VAL A 369 -14.48 -5.59 -5.45
C VAL A 369 -14.90 -4.12 -5.47
N ASN A 370 -14.04 -3.22 -5.96
CA ASN A 370 -14.36 -1.79 -6.07
C ASN A 370 -15.63 -1.55 -6.89
N ARG A 371 -15.76 -2.17 -8.07
CA ARG A 371 -16.98 -2.05 -8.90
C ARG A 371 -18.23 -2.49 -8.15
N LYS A 372 -18.15 -3.57 -7.35
CA LYS A 372 -19.29 -4.03 -6.54
C LYS A 372 -19.72 -3.01 -5.48
N PHE A 373 -18.79 -2.28 -4.91
CA PHE A 373 -19.10 -1.20 -3.98
C PHE A 373 -19.66 0.04 -4.70
N GLU A 374 -19.14 0.38 -5.89
CA GLU A 374 -19.67 1.47 -6.72
C GLU A 374 -21.11 1.16 -7.16
N GLU A 375 -21.39 -0.04 -7.66
CA GLU A 375 -22.73 -0.50 -8.02
C GLU A 375 -23.71 -0.42 -6.84
N ALA A 376 -23.28 -0.82 -5.64
CA ALA A 376 -24.10 -0.77 -4.43
C ALA A 376 -24.40 0.67 -3.96
N ARG A 377 -23.50 1.62 -4.20
CA ARG A 377 -23.69 3.04 -3.89
C ARG A 377 -24.57 3.76 -4.91
N ALA A 378 -24.62 3.28 -6.14
CA ALA A 378 -25.42 3.86 -7.21
C ALA A 378 -26.89 3.41 -7.19
N LEU A 379 -27.22 2.42 -6.38
CA LEU A 379 -28.63 1.99 -6.16
C LEU A 379 -29.27 2.97 -5.18
N PRO A 380 -30.46 3.53 -5.52
CA PRO A 380 -31.16 4.53 -4.70
C PRO A 380 -31.68 3.95 -3.38
#